data_269bf1ef019857ff7e98f793b93b7e65
#
_entry.id   269bf1ef019857ff7e98f793b93b7e65
#
_cell.length_a   1.000
_cell.length_b   1.000
_cell.length_c   1.000
_cell.angle_alpha   90.00
_cell.angle_beta   90.00
_cell.angle_gamma   90.00
#
_symmetry.space_group_name_H-M   'P 1'
#
loop_
_entity.id
_entity.type
_entity.pdbx_description
1 polymer ?
#
loop_
_entity_poly.entity_id
_entity_poly.type
_entity_poly.pdbx_seq_one_letter_code
_entity_poly.pdbx_strand_id
1 'polypeptide(L)'
;WEKNYFKPILVAGRVAVHSSFHTDVPPAEFDIVIDPKMAFGTGHHATTTLMMKALLSGNIAGASVIDMGTGTGILAILASMLGAAEVAAVEIDPFAAANAADNVALNLGNGYEVEVLEGDESALGNIEFKADVFLANINRNVITADIEAYAAALKKGGRLVVSGFYVADREIVAEAAARAGFDAGGGD
;
A
#
# COMPACT_ATOMS: atom_id res chain seq x y z
N TRP A 1 26.79 -5.67 9.97
CA TRP A 1 25.44 -5.13 10.19
C TRP A 1 24.80 -4.59 8.91
N GLU A 2 25.58 -4.41 7.86
CA GLU A 2 25.09 -4.18 6.49
C GLU A 2 24.26 -5.37 5.95
N LYS A 3 24.29 -6.50 6.63
CA LYS A 3 23.67 -7.75 6.19
C LYS A 3 22.17 -7.85 6.49
N ASN A 4 21.59 -6.87 7.15
CA ASN A 4 20.19 -6.90 7.57
C ASN A 4 19.22 -6.24 6.58
N TYR A 5 19.74 -5.78 5.45
CA TYR A 5 18.89 -5.22 4.40
C TYR A 5 18.32 -6.36 3.55
N PHE A 6 17.09 -6.15 3.11
CA PHE A 6 16.45 -7.12 2.23
C PHE A 6 17.25 -7.31 0.94
N LYS A 7 17.17 -8.49 0.37
CA LYS A 7 17.72 -8.75 -0.97
C LYS A 7 16.78 -8.19 -2.03
N PRO A 8 17.29 -7.88 -3.24
CA PRO A 8 16.39 -7.52 -4.35
C PRO A 8 15.32 -8.58 -4.55
N ILE A 9 14.10 -8.12 -4.72
CA ILE A 9 12.92 -8.99 -4.87
C ILE A 9 12.33 -8.74 -6.25
N LEU A 10 11.93 -9.81 -6.93
CA LEU A 10 11.18 -9.73 -8.19
C LEU A 10 9.77 -10.24 -7.94
N VAL A 11 8.79 -9.36 -8.07
CA VAL A 11 7.38 -9.68 -7.83
C VAL A 11 6.68 -9.96 -9.16
N ALA A 12 6.10 -11.15 -9.27
CA ALA A 12 5.34 -11.61 -10.45
C ALA A 12 6.11 -11.47 -11.77
N GLY A 13 7.46 -11.46 -11.73
CA GLY A 13 8.30 -11.24 -12.89
C GLY A 13 8.21 -9.83 -13.48
N ARG A 14 7.51 -8.90 -12.83
CA ARG A 14 7.22 -7.56 -13.37
C ARG A 14 7.78 -6.41 -12.56
N VAL A 15 7.94 -6.57 -11.25
CA VAL A 15 8.37 -5.49 -10.35
C VAL A 15 9.64 -5.90 -9.63
N ALA A 16 10.72 -5.17 -9.82
CA ALA A 16 11.93 -5.30 -9.02
C ALA A 16 11.88 -4.32 -7.86
N VAL A 17 12.10 -4.81 -6.65
CA VAL A 17 12.17 -3.99 -5.42
C VAL A 17 13.56 -4.18 -4.81
N HIS A 18 14.26 -3.08 -4.61
CA HIS A 18 15.64 -3.13 -4.08
C HIS A 18 15.98 -1.83 -3.35
N SER A 19 17.08 -1.82 -2.63
CA SER A 19 17.61 -0.58 -2.05
C SER A 19 18.55 0.13 -3.02
N SER A 20 18.87 1.38 -2.75
CA SER A 20 19.73 2.21 -3.62
C SER A 20 21.16 1.67 -3.74
N PHE A 21 21.64 0.87 -2.77
CA PHE A 21 23.01 0.31 -2.80
C PHE A 21 23.09 -1.07 -3.46
N HIS A 22 21.99 -1.67 -3.87
CA HIS A 22 22.03 -2.93 -4.62
C HIS A 22 22.53 -2.69 -6.04
N THR A 23 23.52 -3.49 -6.47
CA THR A 23 24.10 -3.37 -7.80
C THR A 23 23.66 -4.48 -8.75
N ASP A 24 23.18 -5.59 -8.19
CA ASP A 24 22.79 -6.78 -8.96
C ASP A 24 21.26 -6.94 -8.88
N VAL A 25 20.57 -6.10 -9.62
CA VAL A 25 19.11 -6.04 -9.63
C VAL A 25 18.60 -6.65 -10.93
N PRO A 26 17.68 -7.63 -10.86
CA PRO A 26 17.11 -8.20 -12.08
C PRO A 26 16.33 -7.15 -12.87
N PRO A 27 16.44 -7.14 -14.21
CA PRO A 27 15.65 -6.22 -15.02
C PRO A 27 14.16 -6.52 -14.89
N ALA A 28 13.36 -5.47 -14.83
CA ALA A 28 11.91 -5.59 -14.70
C ALA A 28 11.19 -4.41 -15.35
N GLU A 29 9.92 -4.61 -15.63
CA GLU A 29 9.04 -3.57 -16.19
C GLU A 29 8.95 -2.36 -15.25
N PHE A 30 8.84 -2.63 -13.94
CA PHE A 30 8.83 -1.61 -12.89
C PHE A 30 10.01 -1.82 -11.95
N ASP A 31 10.73 -0.77 -11.67
CA ASP A 31 11.87 -0.77 -10.77
C ASP A 31 11.60 0.18 -9.61
N ILE A 32 11.48 -0.37 -8.40
CA ILE A 32 11.17 0.42 -7.21
C ILE A 32 12.34 0.36 -6.24
N VAL A 33 12.85 1.53 -5.88
CA VAL A 33 13.93 1.69 -4.91
C VAL A 33 13.33 2.05 -3.56
N ILE A 34 13.58 1.22 -2.56
CA ILE A 34 13.13 1.45 -1.19
C ILE A 34 14.33 1.49 -0.27
N ASP A 35 14.56 2.63 0.34
CA ASP A 35 15.60 2.80 1.36
C ASP A 35 14.93 2.89 2.74
N PRO A 36 14.89 1.80 3.49
CA PRO A 36 14.33 1.83 4.84
C PRO A 36 15.29 2.56 5.76
N LYS A 37 14.82 3.63 6.40
CA LYS A 37 15.60 4.38 7.38
C LYS A 37 15.47 3.85 8.80
N MET A 38 14.57 2.89 8.99
CA MET A 38 14.31 2.25 10.28
C MET A 38 14.33 0.73 10.12
N ALA A 39 14.61 0.02 11.23
CA ALA A 39 14.57 -1.43 11.25
C ALA A 39 13.18 -1.92 10.81
N PHE A 40 13.12 -2.52 9.63
CA PHE A 40 11.91 -3.05 9.08
C PHE A 40 11.66 -4.46 9.62
N GLY A 41 10.48 -4.69 10.16
CA GLY A 41 10.08 -6.05 10.48
C GLY A 41 10.03 -6.89 9.22
N THR A 42 10.75 -8.00 9.22
CA THR A 42 10.84 -8.92 8.08
C THR A 42 9.53 -9.65 7.77
N GLY A 43 8.52 -9.56 8.64
CA GLY A 43 7.25 -10.26 8.50
C GLY A 43 6.29 -9.68 7.46
N HIS A 44 6.59 -8.53 6.87
CA HIS A 44 5.66 -7.83 5.96
C HIS A 44 5.88 -8.15 4.48
N HIS A 45 6.93 -8.86 4.11
CA HIS A 45 7.24 -9.16 2.72
C HIS A 45 6.13 -9.95 2.01
N ALA A 46 5.59 -10.99 2.65
CA ALA A 46 4.56 -11.84 2.05
C ALA A 46 3.27 -11.08 1.79
N THR A 47 2.81 -10.30 2.77
CA THR A 47 1.56 -9.53 2.65
C THR A 47 1.71 -8.38 1.65
N THR A 48 2.85 -7.69 1.65
CA THR A 48 3.14 -6.64 0.69
C THR A 48 3.20 -7.21 -0.74
N THR A 49 3.82 -8.37 -0.92
CA THR A 49 3.88 -9.05 -2.22
C THR A 49 2.49 -9.40 -2.73
N LEU A 50 1.60 -9.91 -1.88
CA LEU A 50 0.21 -10.20 -2.24
C LEU A 50 -0.53 -8.94 -2.67
N MET A 51 -0.35 -7.84 -1.96
CA MET A 51 -0.96 -6.56 -2.31
C MET A 51 -0.43 -6.02 -3.63
N MET A 52 0.87 -6.16 -3.89
CA MET A 52 1.47 -5.78 -5.17
C MET A 52 0.90 -6.60 -6.32
N LYS A 53 0.73 -7.91 -6.14
CA LYS A 53 0.09 -8.77 -7.14
C LYS A 53 -1.36 -8.36 -7.40
N ALA A 54 -2.09 -7.97 -6.36
CA ALA A 54 -3.46 -7.47 -6.50
C ALA A 54 -3.50 -6.17 -7.32
N LEU A 55 -2.55 -5.26 -7.10
CA LEU A 55 -2.42 -4.05 -7.92
C LEU A 55 -2.10 -4.38 -9.38
N LEU A 56 -1.17 -5.29 -9.63
CA LEU A 56 -0.76 -5.69 -10.98
C LEU A 56 -1.89 -6.33 -11.77
N SER A 57 -2.76 -7.10 -11.10
CA SER A 57 -3.90 -7.78 -11.75
C SER A 57 -5.15 -6.89 -11.83
N GLY A 58 -5.18 -5.77 -11.10
CA GLY A 58 -6.27 -4.82 -11.13
C GLY A 58 -6.17 -3.84 -12.29
N ASN A 59 -7.22 -3.08 -12.50
CA ASN A 59 -7.22 -1.98 -13.46
C ASN A 59 -6.93 -0.67 -12.74
N ILE A 60 -5.67 -0.35 -12.57
CA ILE A 60 -5.19 0.80 -11.80
C ILE A 60 -5.03 2.06 -12.67
N ALA A 61 -4.83 1.91 -13.96
CA ALA A 61 -4.68 3.06 -14.87
C ALA A 61 -5.92 3.96 -14.80
N GLY A 62 -5.70 5.23 -14.47
CA GLY A 62 -6.78 6.21 -14.30
C GLY A 62 -7.55 6.12 -12.99
N ALA A 63 -7.24 5.17 -12.12
CA ALA A 63 -7.91 5.00 -10.84
C ALA A 63 -7.43 5.98 -9.78
N SER A 64 -8.29 6.30 -8.82
CA SER A 64 -7.93 7.01 -7.59
C SER A 64 -7.64 5.97 -6.50
N VAL A 65 -6.49 6.04 -5.87
CA VAL A 65 -5.99 5.03 -4.93
C VAL A 65 -5.64 5.66 -3.58
N ILE A 66 -6.09 5.01 -2.52
CA ILE A 66 -5.66 5.33 -1.15
C ILE A 66 -4.92 4.13 -0.58
N ASP A 67 -3.74 4.36 -0.01
CA ASP A 67 -2.93 3.36 0.67
C ASP A 67 -2.88 3.69 2.17
N MET A 68 -3.64 2.95 2.96
CA MET A 68 -3.76 3.14 4.40
C MET A 68 -2.75 2.28 5.14
N GLY A 69 -1.91 2.91 5.97
CA GLY A 69 -0.77 2.23 6.60
C GLY A 69 0.35 2.01 5.58
N THR A 70 0.74 3.05 4.88
CA THR A 70 1.63 2.93 3.70
C THR A 70 3.04 2.43 4.01
N GLY A 71 3.50 2.58 5.25
CA GLY A 71 4.84 2.14 5.66
C GLY A 71 5.93 2.83 4.85
N THR A 72 6.64 2.08 4.00
CA THR A 72 7.69 2.61 3.12
C THR A 72 7.15 3.39 1.92
N GLY A 73 5.85 3.34 1.66
CA GLY A 73 5.25 3.93 0.48
C GLY A 73 5.23 3.04 -0.76
N ILE A 74 5.69 1.80 -0.65
CA ILE A 74 5.89 0.91 -1.80
C ILE A 74 4.62 0.69 -2.63
N LEU A 75 3.46 0.47 -1.98
CA LEU A 75 2.20 0.23 -2.70
C LEU A 75 1.70 1.49 -3.39
N ALA A 76 1.83 2.65 -2.75
CA ALA A 76 1.48 3.93 -3.35
C ALA A 76 2.37 4.24 -4.56
N ILE A 77 3.67 3.95 -4.47
CA ILE A 77 4.62 4.12 -5.56
C ILE A 77 4.23 3.23 -6.74
N LEU A 78 3.96 1.94 -6.49
CA LEU A 78 3.55 1.01 -7.55
C LEU A 78 2.24 1.45 -8.21
N ALA A 79 1.25 1.86 -7.42
CA ALA A 79 -0.02 2.36 -7.95
C ALA A 79 0.19 3.54 -8.90
N SER A 80 1.05 4.48 -8.53
CA SER A 80 1.40 5.61 -9.38
C SER A 80 2.09 5.18 -10.67
N MET A 81 3.04 4.24 -10.59
CA MET A 81 3.73 3.70 -11.76
C MET A 81 2.79 2.94 -12.70
N LEU A 82 1.73 2.33 -12.17
CA LEU A 82 0.69 1.65 -12.95
C LEU A 82 -0.30 2.62 -13.61
N GLY A 83 -0.14 3.91 -13.41
CA GLY A 83 -0.94 4.93 -14.08
C GLY A 83 -2.14 5.43 -13.30
N ALA A 84 -2.18 5.23 -11.99
CA ALA A 84 -3.23 5.82 -11.16
C ALA A 84 -3.32 7.34 -11.38
N ALA A 85 -4.54 7.86 -11.45
CA ALA A 85 -4.76 9.29 -11.66
C ALA A 85 -4.40 10.11 -10.41
N GLU A 86 -4.69 9.56 -9.23
CA GLU A 86 -4.44 10.19 -7.94
C GLU A 86 -4.06 9.10 -6.94
N VAL A 87 -3.08 9.38 -6.08
CA VAL A 87 -2.68 8.47 -5.01
C VAL A 87 -2.48 9.25 -3.73
N ALA A 88 -3.12 8.82 -2.65
CA ALA A 88 -2.85 9.30 -1.30
C ALA A 88 -2.38 8.15 -0.43
N ALA A 89 -1.37 8.39 0.37
CA ALA A 89 -0.77 7.43 1.28
C ALA A 89 -0.83 7.98 2.71
N VAL A 90 -1.38 7.20 3.63
CA VAL A 90 -1.59 7.60 5.02
C VAL A 90 -0.75 6.72 5.94
N GLU A 91 -0.03 7.34 6.88
CA GLU A 91 0.81 6.63 7.85
C GLU A 91 0.74 7.32 9.21
N ILE A 92 0.45 6.54 10.24
CA ILE A 92 0.32 7.06 11.61
C ILE A 92 1.66 7.36 12.27
N ASP A 93 2.71 6.59 11.94
CA ASP A 93 4.05 6.79 12.48
C ASP A 93 4.74 7.94 11.73
N PRO A 94 5.13 9.04 12.43
CA PRO A 94 5.75 10.19 11.77
C PRO A 94 7.06 9.84 11.07
N PHE A 95 7.85 8.92 11.61
CA PHE A 95 9.12 8.50 10.98
C PHE A 95 8.86 7.68 9.72
N ALA A 96 7.89 6.78 9.77
CA ALA A 96 7.50 5.99 8.59
C ALA A 96 6.88 6.91 7.51
N ALA A 97 6.06 7.86 7.89
CA ALA A 97 5.49 8.84 6.95
C ALA A 97 6.57 9.65 6.25
N ALA A 98 7.58 10.13 6.98
CA ALA A 98 8.72 10.84 6.41
C ALA A 98 9.53 9.95 5.46
N ASN A 99 9.75 8.69 5.84
CA ASN A 99 10.43 7.70 4.99
C ASN A 99 9.64 7.42 3.70
N ALA A 100 8.32 7.27 3.81
CA ALA A 100 7.45 7.10 2.63
C ALA A 100 7.57 8.29 1.68
N ALA A 101 7.54 9.51 2.18
CA ALA A 101 7.70 10.71 1.37
C ALA A 101 9.07 10.74 0.65
N ASP A 102 10.14 10.35 1.34
CA ASP A 102 11.47 10.25 0.75
C ASP A 102 11.51 9.20 -0.37
N ASN A 103 10.91 8.03 -0.15
CA ASN A 103 10.86 6.97 -1.15
C ASN A 103 10.00 7.38 -2.36
N VAL A 104 8.91 8.07 -2.15
CA VAL A 104 8.10 8.64 -3.25
C VAL A 104 8.94 9.57 -4.11
N ALA A 105 9.65 10.51 -3.49
CA ALA A 105 10.52 11.45 -4.21
C ALA A 105 11.65 10.73 -4.97
N LEU A 106 12.23 9.69 -4.36
CA LEU A 106 13.32 8.91 -4.94
C LEU A 106 12.89 8.18 -6.22
N ASN A 107 11.67 7.65 -6.24
CA ASN A 107 11.16 6.84 -7.36
C ASN A 107 10.44 7.66 -8.43
N LEU A 108 9.68 8.67 -8.01
CA LEU A 108 8.75 9.35 -8.90
C LEU A 108 9.19 10.79 -9.24
N GLY A 109 10.11 11.35 -8.48
CA GLY A 109 10.56 12.73 -8.67
C GLY A 109 9.45 13.74 -8.37
N ASN A 110 9.56 14.92 -8.95
CA ASN A 110 8.69 16.06 -8.66
C ASN A 110 7.46 16.17 -9.57
N GLY A 111 7.23 15.19 -10.44
CA GLY A 111 6.16 15.25 -11.45
C GLY A 111 4.95 14.36 -11.13
N TYR A 112 4.96 13.66 -10.02
CA TYR A 112 3.91 12.73 -9.66
C TYR A 112 3.15 13.21 -8.43
N GLU A 113 1.84 13.07 -8.48
CA GLU A 113 0.96 13.50 -7.40
C GLU A 113 0.65 12.34 -6.45
N VAL A 114 1.65 11.95 -5.65
CA VAL A 114 1.42 11.08 -4.49
C VAL A 114 1.47 11.95 -3.25
N GLU A 115 0.33 12.09 -2.59
CA GLU A 115 0.21 12.82 -1.34
C GLU A 115 0.47 11.87 -0.18
N VAL A 116 1.45 12.19 0.66
CA VAL A 116 1.73 11.44 1.89
C VAL A 116 1.21 12.23 3.08
N LEU A 117 0.29 11.62 3.84
CA LEU A 117 -0.31 12.23 5.03
C LEU A 117 0.10 11.44 6.28
N GLU A 118 0.54 12.16 7.29
CA GLU A 118 0.75 11.61 8.62
C GLU A 118 -0.58 11.64 9.38
N GLY A 119 -1.01 10.49 9.90
CA GLY A 119 -2.23 10.42 10.70
C GLY A 119 -2.86 9.05 10.71
N ASP A 120 -3.98 8.97 11.42
CA ASP A 120 -4.84 7.80 11.50
C ASP A 120 -6.01 7.89 10.49
N GLU A 121 -7.09 7.14 10.73
CA GLU A 121 -8.27 7.16 9.85
C GLU A 121 -8.90 8.55 9.72
N SER A 122 -8.70 9.43 10.70
CA SER A 122 -9.23 10.79 10.62
C SER A 122 -8.56 11.61 9.51
N ALA A 123 -7.34 11.26 9.11
CA ALA A 123 -6.65 11.90 7.99
C ALA A 123 -7.35 11.68 6.65
N LEU A 124 -8.19 10.63 6.54
CA LEU A 124 -8.97 10.35 5.33
C LEU A 124 -9.89 11.52 4.96
N GLY A 125 -10.38 12.27 5.94
CA GLY A 125 -11.19 13.45 5.73
C GLY A 125 -10.47 14.61 5.06
N ASN A 126 -9.14 14.59 5.05
CA ASN A 126 -8.30 15.61 4.40
C ASN A 126 -7.96 15.27 2.95
N ILE A 127 -8.33 14.08 2.48
CA ILE A 127 -8.14 13.66 1.10
C ILE A 127 -9.27 14.21 0.25
N GLU A 128 -8.94 14.94 -0.80
CA GLU A 128 -9.93 15.66 -1.62
C GLU A 128 -10.69 14.76 -2.62
N PHE A 129 -10.35 13.48 -2.68
CA PHE A 129 -11.02 12.53 -3.58
C PHE A 129 -11.50 11.31 -2.81
N LYS A 130 -12.47 10.61 -3.40
CA LYS A 130 -12.84 9.25 -2.98
C LYS A 130 -12.14 8.24 -3.86
N ALA A 131 -11.72 7.12 -3.27
CA ALA A 131 -10.92 6.12 -3.97
C ALA A 131 -11.77 5.16 -4.80
N ASP A 132 -11.23 4.75 -5.94
CA ASP A 132 -11.67 3.58 -6.68
C ASP A 132 -11.12 2.30 -6.04
N VAL A 133 -9.90 2.38 -5.51
CA VAL A 133 -9.20 1.28 -4.84
C VAL A 133 -8.63 1.78 -3.52
N PHE A 134 -8.99 1.12 -2.45
CA PHE A 134 -8.51 1.40 -1.09
C PHE A 134 -7.69 0.20 -0.60
N LEU A 135 -6.42 0.43 -0.30
CA LEU A 135 -5.49 -0.59 0.17
C LEU A 135 -5.30 -0.45 1.67
N ALA A 136 -5.36 -1.55 2.39
CA ALA A 136 -5.09 -1.57 3.83
C ALA A 136 -4.27 -2.81 4.20
N ASN A 137 -2.95 -2.64 4.27
CA ASN A 137 -2.01 -3.67 4.69
C ASN A 137 -1.62 -3.42 6.15
N ILE A 138 -2.57 -3.62 7.05
CA ILE A 138 -2.47 -3.34 8.49
C ILE A 138 -3.10 -4.49 9.28
N ASN A 139 -2.90 -4.48 10.62
CA ASN A 139 -3.40 -5.56 11.45
C ASN A 139 -4.94 -5.58 11.55
N ARG A 140 -5.49 -6.76 11.88
CA ARG A 140 -6.93 -7.00 11.99
C ARG A 140 -7.65 -5.99 12.88
N ASN A 141 -7.08 -5.68 14.04
CA ASN A 141 -7.76 -4.82 15.02
C ASN A 141 -7.99 -3.41 14.47
N VAL A 142 -7.02 -2.88 13.74
CA VAL A 142 -7.15 -1.57 13.09
C VAL A 142 -8.16 -1.63 11.96
N ILE A 143 -8.08 -2.67 11.10
CA ILE A 143 -9.02 -2.84 9.99
C ILE A 143 -10.46 -2.89 10.49
N THR A 144 -10.75 -3.73 11.49
CA THR A 144 -12.11 -3.89 12.00
C THR A 144 -12.63 -2.64 12.73
N ALA A 145 -11.74 -1.90 13.39
CA ALA A 145 -12.11 -0.65 14.05
C ALA A 145 -12.43 0.47 13.07
N ASP A 146 -11.70 0.55 11.98
CA ASP A 146 -11.73 1.71 11.07
C ASP A 146 -12.44 1.44 9.74
N ILE A 147 -13.00 0.25 9.54
CA ILE A 147 -13.55 -0.16 8.23
C ILE A 147 -14.68 0.73 7.74
N GLU A 148 -15.46 1.32 8.64
CA GLU A 148 -16.51 2.27 8.26
C GLU A 148 -15.93 3.56 7.68
N ALA A 149 -14.81 4.03 8.24
CA ALA A 149 -14.08 5.18 7.70
C ALA A 149 -13.52 4.87 6.32
N TYR A 150 -13.04 3.63 6.11
CA TYR A 150 -12.57 3.18 4.80
C TYR A 150 -13.71 3.15 3.77
N ALA A 151 -14.87 2.63 4.17
CA ALA A 151 -16.06 2.63 3.31
C ALA A 151 -16.47 4.05 2.89
N ALA A 152 -16.41 5.00 3.82
CA ALA A 152 -16.72 6.40 3.56
C ALA A 152 -15.73 7.06 2.60
N ALA A 153 -14.48 6.58 2.54
CA ALA A 153 -13.44 7.09 1.66
C ALA A 153 -13.47 6.47 0.25
N LEU A 154 -14.29 5.45 0.03
CA LEU A 154 -14.44 4.77 -1.25
C LEU A 154 -15.62 5.31 -2.05
N LYS A 155 -15.46 5.32 -3.37
CA LYS A 155 -16.57 5.53 -4.29
C LYS A 155 -17.51 4.33 -4.23
N LYS A 156 -18.78 4.55 -4.56
CA LYS A 156 -19.73 3.45 -4.76
C LYS A 156 -19.20 2.52 -5.86
N GLY A 157 -19.15 1.24 -5.59
CA GLY A 157 -18.54 0.25 -6.49
C GLY A 157 -17.02 0.17 -6.39
N GLY A 158 -16.41 0.97 -5.53
CA GLY A 158 -14.97 0.92 -5.26
C GLY A 158 -14.57 -0.38 -4.56
N ARG A 159 -13.29 -0.69 -4.62
CA ARG A 159 -12.74 -1.96 -4.13
C ARG A 159 -11.83 -1.73 -2.93
N LEU A 160 -12.09 -2.49 -1.85
CA LEU A 160 -11.24 -2.55 -0.67
C LEU A 160 -10.36 -3.80 -0.76
N VAL A 161 -9.05 -3.64 -0.69
CA VAL A 161 -8.09 -4.75 -0.66
C VAL A 161 -7.38 -4.70 0.69
N VAL A 162 -7.54 -5.75 1.47
CA VAL A 162 -6.99 -5.83 2.83
C VAL A 162 -6.02 -6.99 2.97
N SER A 163 -4.98 -6.80 3.77
CA SER A 163 -3.98 -7.80 4.12
C SER A 163 -3.34 -7.42 5.46
N GLY A 164 -2.38 -8.20 5.93
CA GLY A 164 -1.68 -7.92 7.18
C GLY A 164 -2.30 -8.60 8.41
N PHE A 165 -3.20 -9.56 8.21
CA PHE A 165 -3.82 -10.35 9.29
C PHE A 165 -3.66 -11.84 9.03
N TYR A 166 -3.84 -12.65 10.08
CA TYR A 166 -3.74 -14.11 9.98
C TYR A 166 -4.95 -14.70 9.24
N VAL A 167 -4.76 -15.83 8.57
CA VAL A 167 -5.85 -16.56 7.90
C VAL A 167 -7.00 -16.86 8.86
N ALA A 168 -6.68 -17.18 10.13
CA ALA A 168 -7.68 -17.42 11.17
C ALA A 168 -8.59 -16.22 11.43
N ASP A 169 -8.16 -15.00 11.11
CA ASP A 169 -8.92 -13.77 11.34
C ASP A 169 -9.77 -13.36 10.13
N ARG A 170 -9.72 -14.10 9.04
CA ARG A 170 -10.41 -13.80 7.78
C ARG A 170 -11.92 -13.60 7.97
N GLU A 171 -12.57 -14.48 8.74
CA GLU A 171 -14.00 -14.40 8.99
C GLU A 171 -14.40 -13.12 9.76
N ILE A 172 -13.58 -12.74 10.75
CA ILE A 172 -13.81 -11.53 11.54
C ILE A 172 -13.74 -10.29 10.67
N VAL A 173 -12.75 -10.23 9.79
CA VAL A 173 -12.57 -9.12 8.84
C VAL A 173 -13.72 -9.11 7.83
N ALA A 174 -14.11 -10.27 7.31
CA ALA A 174 -15.20 -10.39 6.34
C ALA A 174 -16.56 -9.96 6.96
N GLU A 175 -16.83 -10.31 8.20
CA GLU A 175 -18.03 -9.87 8.91
C GLU A 175 -18.05 -8.35 9.11
N ALA A 176 -16.94 -7.77 9.53
CA ALA A 176 -16.83 -6.33 9.70
C ALA A 176 -17.05 -5.60 8.35
N ALA A 177 -16.47 -6.13 7.28
CA ALA A 177 -16.65 -5.60 5.94
C ALA A 177 -18.12 -5.67 5.48
N ALA A 178 -18.77 -6.82 5.70
CA ALA A 178 -20.19 -6.98 5.34
C ALA A 178 -21.07 -5.99 6.09
N ARG A 179 -20.82 -5.77 7.38
CA ARG A 179 -21.55 -4.78 8.18
C ARG A 179 -21.33 -3.34 7.69
N ALA A 180 -20.19 -3.06 7.11
CA ALA A 180 -19.88 -1.75 6.52
C ALA A 180 -20.40 -1.60 5.08
N GLY A 181 -21.06 -2.62 4.53
CA GLY A 181 -21.69 -2.57 3.22
C GLY A 181 -20.87 -3.15 2.07
N PHE A 182 -19.80 -3.87 2.36
CA PHE A 182 -18.97 -4.51 1.35
C PHE A 182 -19.52 -5.88 0.96
N ASP A 183 -19.47 -6.19 -0.33
CA ASP A 183 -19.68 -7.54 -0.84
C ASP A 183 -18.35 -8.29 -0.89
N ALA A 184 -18.40 -9.62 -0.66
CA ALA A 184 -17.20 -10.45 -0.72
C ALA A 184 -16.69 -10.54 -2.16
N GLY A 185 -15.41 -10.15 -2.34
CA GLY A 185 -14.67 -10.43 -3.56
C GLY A 185 -13.87 -11.72 -3.44
N GLY A 186 -12.96 -11.94 -4.38
CA GLY A 186 -11.99 -13.02 -4.30
C GLY A 186 -11.05 -12.84 -3.11
N GLY A 187 -10.55 -13.94 -2.54
CA GLY A 187 -9.59 -13.87 -1.45
C GLY A 187 -8.61 -15.04 -1.47
N ASP A 188 -7.37 -14.73 -1.15
CA ASP A 188 -6.30 -15.73 -1.00
C ASP A 188 -5.83 -15.80 0.45
#